data_96e6c04c4d07d8d9c6e5188a1e856d48
#
_entry.id   96e6c04c4d07d8d9c6e5188a1e856d48
#
_cell.length_a   1.000
_cell.length_b   1.000
_cell.length_c   1.000
_cell.angle_alpha   90.00
_cell.angle_beta   90.00
_cell.angle_gamma   90.00
#
_symmetry.space_group_name_H-M   'P 1'
#
loop_
_entity.id
_entity.type
_entity.pdbx_description
1 polymer ?
#
loop_
_entity_poly.entity_id
_entity_poly.type
_entity_poly.pdbx_seq_one_letter_code
_entity_poly.pdbx_strand_id
1 'polypeptide(L)'
;MPTFQDDRESLMLDAPQPRHLDLARSLMQDIRDGRFAVGDMLPTEAELCAKWGLSRYAVRQAIQKLCALGLITRQAGVGTTVMADRPQTRYVQSMDSLSDLALYAKGTRLRVNTRRTMEADASLTQLLRCAPGSKWLHLEGVRYGGEAAKEPIALVDIYVDSAYSRLTGLSKTLDKPVYTMIEEQHGIKVTRVEQQIQGLLIEGCQADVLQVKQGSAGLRIVRSYFVRDKVIEVTTGIHPASRFSYSMSFQLTQSGG
;
A
#
# COMPACT_ATOMS: atom_id res chain seq x y z
N MET A 1 54.00 9.32 9.81
CA MET A 1 52.61 9.39 10.31
C MET A 1 51.71 8.97 9.18
N PRO A 2 51.15 7.75 9.16
CA PRO A 2 50.14 7.36 8.18
C PRO A 2 48.74 7.73 8.72
N THR A 3 47.97 8.37 7.87
CA THR A 3 46.58 8.79 8.04
C THR A 3 45.63 7.61 8.10
N PHE A 4 44.98 7.45 9.24
CA PHE A 4 43.83 6.56 9.45
C PHE A 4 42.57 7.24 8.88
N GLN A 5 42.19 6.89 7.68
CA GLN A 5 40.89 7.28 7.13
C GLN A 5 40.65 6.49 5.85
N ASP A 6 40.14 5.25 5.96
CA ASP A 6 39.43 4.60 4.85
C ASP A 6 38.86 3.19 5.17
N ASP A 7 38.42 2.92 6.40
CA ASP A 7 37.86 1.58 6.72
C ASP A 7 36.41 1.61 7.22
N ARG A 8 35.64 2.69 6.99
CA ARG A 8 34.24 2.78 7.44
C ARG A 8 33.19 2.68 6.33
N GLU A 9 33.57 2.72 5.07
CA GLU A 9 32.60 2.63 3.95
C GLU A 9 32.37 1.21 3.42
N SER A 10 33.20 0.24 3.78
CA SER A 10 33.10 -1.14 3.30
C SER A 10 32.16 -2.04 4.11
N LEU A 11 31.56 -1.58 5.20
CA LEU A 11 30.75 -2.37 6.14
C LEU A 11 29.22 -2.19 6.00
N MET A 12 28.75 -1.47 4.98
CA MET A 12 27.30 -1.23 4.79
C MET A 12 26.64 -1.98 3.62
N LEU A 13 27.31 -2.95 3.02
CA LEU A 13 26.81 -3.62 1.81
C LEU A 13 26.32 -5.07 1.98
N ASP A 14 26.23 -5.60 3.20
CA ASP A 14 25.69 -6.95 3.44
C ASP A 14 24.78 -6.99 4.69
N ALA A 15 23.67 -6.26 4.65
CA ALA A 15 22.59 -6.55 5.57
C ALA A 15 21.91 -7.85 5.09
N PRO A 16 21.97 -8.97 5.85
CA PRO A 16 21.32 -10.21 5.46
C PRO A 16 19.84 -9.94 5.24
N GLN A 17 19.34 -10.28 4.06
CA GLN A 17 17.91 -10.13 3.76
C GLN A 17 17.08 -10.85 4.84
N PRO A 18 15.97 -10.28 5.29
CA PRO A 18 15.15 -10.89 6.34
C PRO A 18 14.74 -12.32 5.91
N ARG A 19 15.16 -13.34 6.64
CA ARG A 19 14.96 -14.78 6.33
C ARG A 19 13.49 -15.17 6.07
N HIS A 20 12.51 -14.39 6.56
CA HIS A 20 11.09 -14.58 6.26
C HIS A 20 10.75 -14.28 4.78
N LEU A 21 11.51 -13.40 4.11
CA LEU A 21 11.33 -13.12 2.68
C LEU A 21 11.81 -14.31 1.83
N ASP A 22 12.84 -15.00 2.27
CA ASP A 22 13.35 -16.19 1.57
C ASP A 22 12.33 -17.33 1.67
N LEU A 23 11.72 -17.54 2.85
CA LEU A 23 10.62 -18.46 3.01
C LEU A 23 9.44 -18.10 2.09
N ALA A 24 9.04 -16.83 2.06
CA ALA A 24 7.94 -16.39 1.20
C ALA A 24 8.24 -16.64 -0.29
N ARG A 25 9.46 -16.35 -0.75
CA ARG A 25 9.88 -16.63 -2.14
C ARG A 25 9.87 -18.12 -2.45
N SER A 26 10.41 -18.96 -1.55
CA SER A 26 10.42 -20.40 -1.75
C SER A 26 9.03 -20.99 -1.85
N LEU A 27 8.13 -20.64 -0.95
CA LEU A 27 6.74 -21.09 -1.01
C LEU A 27 6.02 -20.60 -2.28
N MET A 28 6.26 -19.34 -2.68
CA MET A 28 5.71 -18.81 -3.94
C MET A 28 6.24 -19.57 -5.15
N GLN A 29 7.51 -19.96 -5.15
CA GLN A 29 8.08 -20.78 -6.22
C GLN A 29 7.50 -22.20 -6.20
N ASP A 30 7.35 -22.82 -5.02
CA ASP A 30 6.76 -24.14 -4.86
C ASP A 30 5.31 -24.20 -5.37
N ILE A 31 4.52 -23.13 -5.12
CA ILE A 31 3.16 -22.99 -5.66
C ILE A 31 3.21 -22.84 -7.19
N ARG A 32 4.08 -21.99 -7.72
CA ARG A 32 4.22 -21.75 -9.16
C ARG A 32 4.65 -23.01 -9.91
N ASP A 33 5.54 -23.81 -9.30
CA ASP A 33 6.07 -25.06 -9.87
C ASP A 33 5.09 -26.24 -9.71
N GLY A 34 3.91 -26.00 -9.08
CA GLY A 34 2.87 -27.00 -8.89
C GLY A 34 3.15 -28.00 -7.76
N ARG A 35 4.16 -27.77 -6.90
CA ARG A 35 4.38 -28.60 -5.69
C ARG A 35 3.24 -28.44 -4.68
N PHE A 36 2.58 -27.32 -4.71
CA PHE A 36 1.31 -27.04 -4.03
C PHE A 36 0.34 -26.51 -5.08
N ALA A 37 -0.61 -27.33 -5.51
CA ALA A 37 -1.63 -26.94 -6.47
C ALA A 37 -2.70 -26.06 -5.81
N VAL A 38 -3.48 -25.35 -6.62
CA VAL A 38 -4.65 -24.60 -6.13
C VAL A 38 -5.63 -25.56 -5.45
N GLY A 39 -6.00 -25.27 -4.21
CA GLY A 39 -6.79 -26.12 -3.34
C GLY A 39 -5.98 -26.92 -2.32
N ASP A 40 -4.67 -27.08 -2.53
CA ASP A 40 -3.81 -27.80 -1.59
C ASP A 40 -3.58 -26.99 -0.30
N MET A 41 -3.28 -27.73 0.76
CA MET A 41 -2.90 -27.14 2.04
C MET A 41 -1.38 -26.98 2.11
N LEU A 42 -0.91 -25.81 2.53
CA LEU A 42 0.48 -25.59 2.89
C LEU A 42 0.82 -26.27 4.21
N PRO A 43 2.11 -26.59 4.45
CA PRO A 43 2.58 -27.04 5.74
C PRO A 43 2.20 -26.07 6.87
N THR A 44 1.97 -26.61 8.05
CA THR A 44 1.63 -25.81 9.23
C THR A 44 2.76 -24.86 9.64
N GLU A 45 2.44 -23.81 10.39
CA GLU A 45 3.46 -22.91 10.93
C GLU A 45 4.55 -23.65 11.70
N ALA A 46 4.19 -24.71 12.44
CA ALA A 46 5.15 -25.52 13.21
C ALA A 46 6.12 -26.28 12.30
N GLU A 47 5.61 -26.90 11.24
CA GLU A 47 6.43 -27.61 10.24
C GLU A 47 7.34 -26.65 9.49
N LEU A 48 6.84 -25.48 9.10
CA LEU A 48 7.64 -24.44 8.46
C LEU A 48 8.74 -23.91 9.40
N CYS A 49 8.43 -23.69 10.69
CA CYS A 49 9.44 -23.33 11.69
C CYS A 49 10.54 -24.38 11.78
N ALA A 50 10.16 -25.67 11.86
CA ALA A 50 11.12 -26.79 11.96
C ALA A 50 11.97 -26.92 10.69
N LYS A 51 11.35 -26.87 9.52
CA LYS A 51 12.04 -27.01 8.22
C LYS A 51 13.03 -25.88 7.93
N TRP A 52 12.66 -24.63 8.29
CA TRP A 52 13.45 -23.44 7.94
C TRP A 52 14.29 -22.87 9.07
N GLY A 53 14.17 -23.42 10.28
CA GLY A 53 14.86 -22.88 11.48
C GLY A 53 14.45 -21.42 11.76
N LEU A 54 13.18 -21.08 11.54
CA LEU A 54 12.64 -19.74 11.72
C LEU A 54 11.75 -19.67 12.95
N SER A 55 11.70 -18.48 13.57
CA SER A 55 10.72 -18.21 14.62
C SER A 55 9.29 -18.22 14.08
N ARG A 56 8.31 -18.50 14.92
CA ARG A 56 6.87 -18.40 14.55
C ARG A 56 6.50 -17.03 14.00
N TYR A 57 7.11 -15.97 14.53
CA TYR A 57 6.89 -14.61 14.03
C TYR A 57 7.34 -14.47 12.59
N ALA A 58 8.56 -14.93 12.25
CA ALA A 58 9.09 -14.86 10.89
C ALA A 58 8.26 -15.69 9.90
N VAL A 59 7.82 -16.90 10.29
CA VAL A 59 6.92 -17.73 9.48
C VAL A 59 5.60 -17.02 9.22
N ARG A 60 4.99 -16.41 10.25
CA ARG A 60 3.75 -15.64 10.11
C ARG A 60 3.89 -14.47 9.15
N GLN A 61 5.01 -13.74 9.19
CA GLN A 61 5.29 -12.65 8.24
C GLN A 61 5.36 -13.16 6.80
N ALA A 62 6.00 -14.32 6.57
CA ALA A 62 6.04 -14.95 5.25
C ALA A 62 4.64 -15.34 4.76
N ILE A 63 3.84 -16.00 5.61
CA ILE A 63 2.47 -16.40 5.31
C ILE A 63 1.59 -15.17 5.03
N GLN A 64 1.67 -14.13 5.85
CA GLN A 64 0.94 -12.87 5.61
C GLN A 64 1.26 -12.26 4.26
N LYS A 65 2.55 -12.31 3.84
CA LYS A 65 2.95 -11.81 2.53
C LYS A 65 2.32 -12.60 1.40
N LEU A 66 2.24 -13.92 1.50
CA LEU A 66 1.59 -14.76 0.49
C LEU A 66 0.06 -14.57 0.48
N CYS A 67 -0.56 -14.36 1.64
CA CYS A 67 -1.98 -13.96 1.73
C CYS A 67 -2.22 -12.61 1.04
N ALA A 68 -1.34 -11.62 1.27
CA ALA A 68 -1.41 -10.31 0.64
C ALA A 68 -1.24 -10.37 -0.89
N LEU A 69 -0.54 -11.37 -1.41
CA LEU A 69 -0.41 -11.64 -2.84
C LEU A 69 -1.60 -12.45 -3.40
N GLY A 70 -2.58 -12.82 -2.57
CA GLY A 70 -3.74 -13.61 -2.98
C GLY A 70 -3.40 -15.04 -3.37
N LEU A 71 -2.18 -15.51 -3.08
CA LEU A 71 -1.74 -16.88 -3.38
C LEU A 71 -2.35 -17.91 -2.45
N ILE A 72 -2.59 -17.53 -1.19
CA ILE A 72 -3.09 -18.42 -0.15
C ILE A 72 -4.17 -17.71 0.69
N THR A 73 -5.01 -18.50 1.34
CA THR A 73 -5.93 -18.05 2.39
C THR A 73 -5.66 -18.80 3.67
N ARG A 74 -5.94 -18.16 4.81
CA ARG A 74 -5.82 -18.78 6.13
C ARG A 74 -7.18 -18.82 6.80
N GLN A 75 -7.56 -20.02 7.27
CA GLN A 75 -8.77 -20.21 8.04
C GLN A 75 -8.43 -20.87 9.37
N ALA A 76 -8.85 -20.25 10.47
CA ALA A 76 -8.62 -20.76 11.81
C ALA A 76 -9.24 -22.17 11.97
N GLY A 77 -8.48 -23.12 12.51
CA GLY A 77 -8.91 -24.51 12.68
C GLY A 77 -8.88 -25.37 11.41
N VAL A 78 -8.73 -24.78 10.22
CA VAL A 78 -8.64 -25.52 8.94
C VAL A 78 -7.19 -25.56 8.44
N GLY A 79 -6.49 -24.42 8.41
CA GLY A 79 -5.12 -24.32 7.92
C GLY A 79 -4.92 -23.22 6.91
N THR A 80 -3.87 -23.38 6.08
CA THR A 80 -3.50 -22.43 5.03
C THR A 80 -3.65 -23.13 3.68
N THR A 81 -4.53 -22.63 2.82
CA THR A 81 -4.88 -23.24 1.52
C THR A 81 -4.40 -22.37 0.37
N VAL A 82 -3.87 -22.99 -0.69
CA VAL A 82 -3.47 -22.32 -1.93
C VAL A 82 -4.70 -21.90 -2.72
N MET A 83 -4.78 -20.63 -3.08
CA MET A 83 -5.91 -20.04 -3.82
C MET A 83 -5.58 -19.72 -5.28
N ALA A 84 -4.30 -19.51 -5.60
CA ALA A 84 -3.85 -19.20 -6.95
C ALA A 84 -2.38 -19.67 -7.13
N ASP A 85 -2.02 -20.08 -8.36
CA ASP A 85 -0.68 -20.49 -8.75
C ASP A 85 0.24 -19.30 -9.07
N ARG A 86 -0.34 -18.15 -9.32
CA ARG A 86 0.35 -16.89 -9.58
C ARG A 86 -0.22 -15.80 -8.70
N PRO A 87 0.62 -14.83 -8.29
CA PRO A 87 0.10 -13.65 -7.63
C PRO A 87 -1.07 -13.12 -8.45
N GLN A 88 -2.29 -13.24 -7.93
CA GLN A 88 -3.37 -12.46 -8.49
C GLN A 88 -2.95 -11.03 -8.25
N THR A 89 -2.97 -10.20 -9.31
CA THR A 89 -2.65 -8.78 -9.25
C THR A 89 -3.73 -8.01 -8.47
N ARG A 90 -4.22 -8.61 -7.39
CA ARG A 90 -5.02 -7.91 -6.40
C ARG A 90 -4.05 -7.32 -5.40
N TYR A 91 -3.88 -6.03 -5.49
CA TYR A 91 -3.20 -5.29 -4.45
C TYR A 91 -4.02 -5.40 -3.17
N VAL A 92 -3.55 -6.24 -2.24
CA VAL A 92 -4.13 -6.33 -0.90
C VAL A 92 -3.50 -5.23 -0.07
N GLN A 93 -4.28 -4.23 0.28
CA GLN A 93 -3.89 -3.22 1.25
C GLN A 93 -4.31 -3.70 2.63
N SER A 94 -3.38 -4.21 3.42
CA SER A 94 -3.55 -4.37 4.87
C SER A 94 -3.29 -3.02 5.55
N MET A 95 -4.10 -2.64 6.51
CA MET A 95 -4.03 -1.36 7.21
C MET A 95 -4.13 -1.58 8.71
N ASP A 96 -3.07 -2.12 9.27
CA ASP A 96 -2.93 -2.22 10.73
C ASP A 96 -2.14 -1.02 11.30
N SER A 97 -1.46 -0.25 10.40
CA SER A 97 -0.63 0.89 10.79
C SER A 97 -0.38 1.88 9.65
N LEU A 98 0.09 3.11 9.98
CA LEU A 98 0.60 4.08 9.01
C LEU A 98 1.78 3.54 8.19
N SER A 99 2.53 2.58 8.75
CA SER A 99 3.64 1.91 8.05
C SER A 99 3.16 1.13 6.82
N ASP A 100 1.94 0.60 6.85
CA ASP A 100 1.38 -0.16 5.73
C ASP A 100 1.04 0.73 4.53
N LEU A 101 0.67 2.01 4.80
CA LEU A 101 0.51 3.01 3.73
C LEU A 101 1.83 3.30 3.02
N ALA A 102 2.92 3.41 3.78
CA ALA A 102 4.25 3.63 3.22
C ALA A 102 4.72 2.41 2.41
N LEU A 103 4.44 1.19 2.88
CA LEU A 103 4.74 -0.05 2.17
C LEU A 103 3.95 -0.17 0.86
N TYR A 104 2.67 0.19 0.87
CA TYR A 104 1.85 0.22 -0.34
C TYR A 104 2.43 1.19 -1.39
N ALA A 105 2.85 2.39 -0.97
CA ALA A 105 3.45 3.36 -1.89
C ALA A 105 4.80 2.86 -2.45
N LYS A 106 5.66 2.24 -1.62
CA LYS A 106 6.94 1.66 -2.07
C LYS A 106 6.79 0.49 -3.03
N GLY A 107 5.72 -0.29 -2.89
CA GLY A 107 5.41 -1.42 -3.79
C GLY A 107 4.72 -1.02 -5.08
N THR A 108 4.36 0.26 -5.24
CA THR A 108 3.59 0.79 -6.37
C THR A 108 4.20 2.09 -6.88
N ARG A 109 3.76 2.57 -8.03
CA ARG A 109 4.19 3.84 -8.61
C ARG A 109 2.99 4.69 -8.99
N LEU A 110 2.93 5.93 -8.51
CA LEU A 110 1.95 6.91 -8.93
C LEU A 110 2.54 7.76 -10.06
N ARG A 111 2.01 7.62 -11.27
CA ARG A 111 2.30 8.50 -12.40
C ARG A 111 1.40 9.71 -12.32
N VAL A 112 1.97 10.87 -12.04
CA VAL A 112 1.25 12.14 -11.96
C VAL A 112 1.04 12.67 -13.39
N ASN A 113 -0.21 12.84 -13.76
CA ASN A 113 -0.62 13.38 -15.07
C ASN A 113 -0.83 14.89 -15.00
N THR A 114 -1.46 15.37 -13.91
CA THR A 114 -1.80 16.79 -13.74
C THR A 114 -1.31 17.27 -12.38
N ARG A 115 -0.79 18.49 -12.38
CA ARG A 115 -0.42 19.23 -11.17
C ARG A 115 -0.90 20.67 -11.32
N ARG A 116 -1.78 21.11 -10.41
CA ARG A 116 -2.34 22.47 -10.46
C ARG A 116 -2.67 22.99 -9.06
N THR A 117 -2.60 24.28 -8.88
CA THR A 117 -3.23 24.94 -7.73
C THR A 117 -4.70 25.21 -8.06
N MET A 118 -5.57 24.96 -7.10
CA MET A 118 -7.01 25.16 -7.25
C MET A 118 -7.60 25.75 -5.98
N GLU A 119 -8.79 26.33 -6.10
CA GLU A 119 -9.61 26.76 -4.98
C GLU A 119 -10.73 25.74 -4.75
N ALA A 120 -11.00 25.43 -3.49
CA ALA A 120 -12.06 24.51 -3.13
C ALA A 120 -13.42 25.15 -3.41
N ASP A 121 -14.16 24.57 -4.34
CA ASP A 121 -15.56 24.90 -4.59
C ASP A 121 -16.47 24.21 -3.56
N ALA A 122 -17.78 24.49 -3.64
CA ALA A 122 -18.76 23.93 -2.72
C ALA A 122 -18.76 22.39 -2.69
N SER A 123 -18.41 21.71 -3.79
CA SER A 123 -18.37 20.25 -3.89
C SER A 123 -17.17 19.64 -3.14
N LEU A 124 -16.07 20.38 -3.08
CA LEU A 124 -14.82 19.92 -2.46
C LEU A 124 -14.69 20.30 -0.98
N THR A 125 -15.45 21.30 -0.51
CA THR A 125 -15.36 21.76 0.90
C THR A 125 -15.62 20.66 1.91
N GLN A 126 -16.59 19.79 1.65
CA GLN A 126 -16.89 18.66 2.51
C GLN A 126 -15.76 17.60 2.48
N LEU A 127 -15.26 17.27 1.30
CA LEU A 127 -14.16 16.32 1.12
C LEU A 127 -12.88 16.82 1.79
N LEU A 128 -12.52 18.09 1.56
CA LEU A 128 -11.28 18.71 2.03
C LEU A 128 -11.40 19.29 3.45
N ARG A 129 -12.63 19.32 4.00
CA ARG A 129 -12.94 19.90 5.33
C ARG A 129 -12.38 21.31 5.51
N CYS A 130 -12.63 22.14 4.53
CA CYS A 130 -12.12 23.50 4.47
C CYS A 130 -13.22 24.50 4.14
N ALA A 131 -12.95 25.79 4.30
CA ALA A 131 -13.85 26.85 3.84
C ALA A 131 -13.85 26.93 2.30
N PRO A 132 -14.96 27.35 1.67
CA PRO A 132 -14.99 27.68 0.25
C PRO A 132 -13.88 28.68 -0.12
N GLY A 133 -13.25 28.52 -1.29
CA GLY A 133 -12.15 29.35 -1.74
C GLY A 133 -10.78 29.03 -1.13
N SER A 134 -10.69 28.05 -0.21
CA SER A 134 -9.40 27.58 0.31
C SER A 134 -8.54 27.06 -0.82
N LYS A 135 -7.24 27.41 -0.82
CA LYS A 135 -6.30 27.02 -1.88
C LYS A 135 -5.64 25.69 -1.58
N TRP A 136 -5.59 24.84 -2.60
CA TRP A 136 -5.01 23.49 -2.54
C TRP A 136 -4.14 23.23 -3.75
N LEU A 137 -3.04 22.48 -3.55
CA LEU A 137 -2.33 21.83 -4.65
C LEU A 137 -3.05 20.52 -4.96
N HIS A 138 -3.49 20.34 -6.19
CA HIS A 138 -4.11 19.12 -6.68
C HIS A 138 -3.16 18.37 -7.60
N LEU A 139 -2.93 17.11 -7.31
CA LEU A 139 -2.23 16.15 -8.15
C LEU A 139 -3.22 15.07 -8.57
N GLU A 140 -3.29 14.82 -9.86
CA GLU A 140 -4.11 13.77 -10.44
C GLU A 140 -3.21 12.77 -11.16
N GLY A 141 -3.43 11.49 -10.97
CA GLY A 141 -2.58 10.50 -11.58
C GLY A 141 -3.16 9.09 -11.59
N VAL A 142 -2.36 8.19 -12.13
CA VAL A 142 -2.66 6.76 -12.24
C VAL A 142 -1.60 5.98 -11.48
N ARG A 143 -2.04 5.08 -10.63
CA ARG A 143 -1.16 4.20 -9.89
C ARG A 143 -1.02 2.85 -10.58
N TYR A 144 0.21 2.39 -10.67
CA TYR A 144 0.60 1.11 -11.24
C TYR A 144 1.26 0.24 -10.18
N GLY A 145 1.16 -1.08 -10.33
CA GLY A 145 1.83 -2.03 -9.47
C GLY A 145 3.26 -2.30 -9.91
N GLY A 146 4.24 -1.91 -9.09
CA GLY A 146 5.65 -2.21 -9.37
C GLY A 146 6.22 -1.63 -10.68
N GLU A 147 7.46 -2.00 -10.99
CA GLU A 147 8.18 -1.45 -12.16
C GLU A 147 7.69 -1.99 -13.50
N ALA A 148 7.29 -3.24 -13.54
CA ALA A 148 6.92 -3.92 -14.77
C ALA A 148 5.41 -3.95 -15.03
N ALA A 149 4.58 -3.43 -14.11
CA ALA A 149 3.13 -3.51 -14.26
C ALA A 149 2.63 -2.51 -15.30
N LYS A 150 1.97 -3.04 -16.33
CA LYS A 150 1.33 -2.23 -17.39
C LYS A 150 -0.10 -1.84 -17.05
N GLU A 151 -0.75 -2.60 -16.17
CA GLU A 151 -2.14 -2.37 -15.81
C GLU A 151 -2.27 -1.38 -14.66
N PRO A 152 -3.15 -0.36 -14.81
CA PRO A 152 -3.43 0.58 -13.73
C PRO A 152 -4.19 -0.11 -12.59
N ILE A 153 -3.80 0.20 -11.36
CA ILE A 153 -4.44 -0.35 -10.15
C ILE A 153 -5.31 0.67 -9.43
N ALA A 154 -5.11 1.95 -9.69
CA ALA A 154 -5.98 3.00 -9.17
C ALA A 154 -5.88 4.30 -9.97
N LEU A 155 -6.99 5.05 -10.02
CA LEU A 155 -6.99 6.49 -10.24
C LEU A 155 -6.80 7.17 -8.88
N VAL A 156 -5.96 8.18 -8.83
CA VAL A 156 -5.60 8.83 -7.57
C VAL A 156 -5.64 10.35 -7.72
N ASP A 157 -6.37 11.01 -6.82
CA ASP A 157 -6.27 12.43 -6.59
C ASP A 157 -5.61 12.68 -5.23
N ILE A 158 -4.72 13.65 -5.18
CA ILE A 158 -4.07 14.09 -3.95
C ILE A 158 -4.26 15.61 -3.85
N TYR A 159 -4.84 16.03 -2.75
CA TYR A 159 -5.05 17.45 -2.41
C TYR A 159 -4.15 17.79 -1.23
N VAL A 160 -3.26 18.77 -1.41
CA VAL A 160 -2.34 19.26 -0.36
C VAL A 160 -2.72 20.69 -0.01
N ASP A 161 -2.92 20.97 1.27
CA ASP A 161 -3.18 22.34 1.76
C ASP A 161 -2.08 23.30 1.26
N SER A 162 -2.47 24.48 0.81
CA SER A 162 -1.55 25.45 0.22
C SER A 162 -0.37 25.84 1.10
N ALA A 163 -0.52 25.75 2.42
CA ALA A 163 0.56 25.99 3.38
C ALA A 163 1.73 24.98 3.21
N TYR A 164 1.45 23.78 2.66
CA TYR A 164 2.41 22.68 2.45
C TYR A 164 2.65 22.38 0.98
N SER A 165 2.12 23.20 0.06
CA SER A 165 2.14 22.93 -1.38
C SER A 165 3.49 23.11 -2.06
N ARG A 166 4.46 23.78 -1.41
CA ARG A 166 5.81 23.98 -1.92
C ARG A 166 6.68 22.76 -1.60
N LEU A 167 6.43 21.65 -2.30
CA LEU A 167 7.18 20.41 -2.15
C LEU A 167 8.22 20.27 -3.25
N THR A 168 9.44 19.94 -2.87
CA THR A 168 10.50 19.51 -3.78
C THR A 168 10.36 18.00 -4.06
N GLY A 169 10.86 17.55 -5.21
CA GLY A 169 10.79 16.11 -5.55
C GLY A 169 9.44 15.61 -6.04
N LEU A 170 8.45 16.48 -6.27
CA LEU A 170 7.21 16.14 -6.98
C LEU A 170 7.53 15.91 -8.47
N SER A 171 8.08 14.74 -8.78
CA SER A 171 8.38 14.30 -10.14
C SER A 171 7.13 13.74 -10.85
N LYS A 172 7.29 13.39 -12.14
CA LYS A 172 6.21 12.73 -12.90
C LYS A 172 5.83 11.35 -12.34
N THR A 173 6.70 10.75 -11.55
CA THR A 173 6.46 9.45 -10.91
C THR A 173 6.82 9.54 -9.43
N LEU A 174 5.90 9.16 -8.57
CA LEU A 174 6.09 9.13 -7.13
C LEU A 174 6.05 7.68 -6.64
N ASP A 175 7.09 7.30 -5.92
CA ASP A 175 7.25 6.03 -5.19
C ASP A 175 7.12 6.21 -3.67
N LYS A 176 6.94 7.47 -3.25
CA LYS A 176 6.83 7.89 -1.85
C LYS A 176 5.47 8.58 -1.62
N PRO A 177 4.81 8.33 -0.48
CA PRO A 177 3.59 9.05 -0.14
C PRO A 177 3.85 10.55 -0.01
N VAL A 178 2.90 11.39 -0.46
CA VAL A 178 3.06 12.85 -0.41
C VAL A 178 3.06 13.34 1.03
N TYR A 179 2.24 12.77 1.93
CA TYR A 179 2.27 13.15 3.35
C TYR A 179 3.66 12.97 3.99
N THR A 180 4.42 11.94 3.61
CA THR A 180 5.78 11.76 4.14
C THR A 180 6.74 12.82 3.61
N MET A 181 6.55 13.28 2.36
CA MET A 181 7.30 14.41 1.81
C MET A 181 6.98 15.71 2.55
N ILE A 182 5.70 15.92 2.92
CA ILE A 182 5.28 17.05 3.74
C ILE A 182 5.96 16.97 5.12
N GLU A 183 5.90 15.82 5.79
CA GLU A 183 6.54 15.65 7.10
C GLU A 183 8.03 16.00 7.08
N GLU A 184 8.75 15.46 6.09
CA GLU A 184 10.20 15.65 5.96
C GLU A 184 10.60 17.09 5.64
N GLN A 185 9.85 17.74 4.74
CA GLN A 185 10.23 19.07 4.24
C GLN A 185 9.73 20.22 5.12
N HIS A 186 8.68 19.99 5.88
CA HIS A 186 8.10 21.01 6.77
C HIS A 186 8.37 20.74 8.27
N GLY A 187 9.04 19.63 8.61
CA GLY A 187 9.37 19.30 10.01
C GLY A 187 8.15 19.03 10.89
N ILE A 188 7.05 18.55 10.30
CA ILE A 188 5.80 18.24 11.00
C ILE A 188 5.58 16.72 11.03
N LYS A 189 4.62 16.28 11.86
CA LYS A 189 4.20 14.88 11.91
C LYS A 189 2.69 14.76 11.76
N VAL A 190 2.27 13.83 10.90
CA VAL A 190 0.87 13.42 10.83
C VAL A 190 0.49 12.75 12.14
N THR A 191 -0.54 13.28 12.79
CA THR A 191 -0.99 12.82 14.12
C THR A 191 -2.18 11.87 14.02
N ARG A 192 -2.94 11.93 12.93
CA ARG A 192 -4.14 11.12 12.70
C ARG A 192 -4.40 10.95 11.21
N VAL A 193 -4.85 9.77 10.81
CA VAL A 193 -5.39 9.51 9.48
C VAL A 193 -6.79 8.95 9.63
N GLU A 194 -7.74 9.54 8.91
CA GLU A 194 -9.08 9.00 8.78
C GLU A 194 -9.25 8.39 7.40
N GLN A 195 -9.86 7.23 7.34
CA GLN A 195 -10.12 6.54 6.09
C GLN A 195 -11.59 6.19 5.94
N GLN A 196 -12.12 6.44 4.76
CA GLN A 196 -13.45 6.04 4.34
C GLN A 196 -13.35 5.16 3.10
N ILE A 197 -14.11 4.06 3.07
CA ILE A 197 -14.17 3.13 1.94
C ILE A 197 -15.61 3.03 1.49
N GLN A 198 -15.84 3.19 0.19
CA GLN A 198 -17.15 3.11 -0.44
C GLN A 198 -17.09 2.21 -1.68
N GLY A 199 -18.10 1.37 -1.88
CA GLY A 199 -18.31 0.67 -3.14
C GLY A 199 -18.86 1.62 -4.20
N LEU A 200 -18.43 1.43 -5.46
CA LEU A 200 -18.97 2.17 -6.61
C LEU A 200 -18.95 1.30 -7.87
N LEU A 201 -19.66 1.75 -8.89
CA LEU A 201 -19.47 1.28 -10.26
C LEU A 201 -18.54 2.25 -10.98
N ILE A 202 -17.54 1.71 -11.68
CA ILE A 202 -16.55 2.48 -12.45
C ILE A 202 -17.11 2.71 -13.84
N GLU A 203 -17.32 3.98 -14.20
CA GLU A 203 -17.98 4.37 -15.44
C GLU A 203 -17.21 5.50 -16.15
N GLY A 204 -17.59 5.79 -17.40
CA GLY A 204 -17.06 6.89 -18.18
C GLY A 204 -15.54 6.79 -18.37
N CYS A 205 -14.88 7.94 -18.38
CA CYS A 205 -13.44 8.03 -18.58
C CYS A 205 -12.62 7.31 -17.50
N GLN A 206 -13.19 7.08 -16.33
CA GLN A 206 -12.51 6.33 -15.26
C GLN A 206 -12.32 4.86 -15.65
N ALA A 207 -13.32 4.25 -16.29
CA ALA A 207 -13.23 2.88 -16.77
C ALA A 207 -12.19 2.75 -17.90
N ASP A 208 -12.13 3.72 -18.80
CA ASP A 208 -11.16 3.74 -19.90
C ASP A 208 -9.73 3.86 -19.38
N VAL A 209 -9.47 4.80 -18.47
CA VAL A 209 -8.14 4.99 -17.88
C VAL A 209 -7.71 3.80 -17.04
N LEU A 210 -8.63 3.20 -16.29
CA LEU A 210 -8.38 2.00 -15.49
C LEU A 210 -8.33 0.72 -16.32
N GLN A 211 -8.67 0.79 -17.63
CA GLN A 211 -8.71 -0.36 -18.54
C GLN A 211 -9.61 -1.49 -17.98
N VAL A 212 -10.82 -1.12 -17.56
CA VAL A 212 -11.88 -2.04 -17.10
C VAL A 212 -13.15 -1.81 -17.89
N LYS A 213 -14.06 -2.77 -17.86
CA LYS A 213 -15.38 -2.62 -18.50
C LYS A 213 -16.20 -1.55 -17.78
N GLN A 214 -17.02 -0.81 -18.53
CA GLN A 214 -18.01 0.10 -17.96
C GLN A 214 -18.92 -0.67 -16.98
N GLY A 215 -19.24 -0.05 -15.84
CA GLY A 215 -20.01 -0.69 -14.78
C GLY A 215 -19.24 -1.72 -13.96
N SER A 216 -17.91 -1.83 -14.10
CA SER A 216 -17.11 -2.70 -13.24
C SER A 216 -17.18 -2.24 -11.78
N ALA A 217 -17.30 -3.20 -10.86
CA ALA A 217 -17.23 -2.89 -9.43
C ALA A 217 -15.87 -2.32 -9.03
N GLY A 218 -15.89 -1.34 -8.15
CA GLY A 218 -14.69 -0.71 -7.59
C GLY A 218 -14.87 -0.29 -6.14
N LEU A 219 -13.75 0.09 -5.53
CA LEU A 219 -13.69 0.71 -4.21
C LEU A 219 -13.14 2.12 -4.34
N ARG A 220 -13.86 3.09 -3.79
CA ARG A 220 -13.36 4.44 -3.55
C ARG A 220 -12.80 4.49 -2.15
N ILE A 221 -11.55 4.88 -2.01
CA ILE A 221 -10.89 5.07 -0.73
C ILE A 221 -10.52 6.54 -0.60
N VAL A 222 -11.01 7.17 0.46
CA VAL A 222 -10.69 8.55 0.83
C VAL A 222 -9.87 8.52 2.11
N ARG A 223 -8.72 9.20 2.13
CA ARG A 223 -7.89 9.37 3.33
C ARG A 223 -7.65 10.84 3.60
N SER A 224 -7.92 11.24 4.82
CA SER A 224 -7.61 12.59 5.31
C SER A 224 -6.49 12.52 6.33
N TYR A 225 -5.41 13.25 6.10
CA TYR A 225 -4.23 13.30 6.96
C TYR A 225 -4.24 14.58 7.77
N PHE A 226 -4.04 14.44 9.07
CA PHE A 226 -4.17 15.55 10.03
C PHE A 226 -2.86 15.83 10.74
N VAL A 227 -2.60 17.11 10.96
CA VAL A 227 -1.66 17.59 11.96
C VAL A 227 -2.50 18.33 13.01
N ARG A 228 -2.57 17.76 14.22
CA ARG A 228 -3.55 18.14 15.24
C ARG A 228 -4.98 18.04 14.65
N ASP A 229 -5.72 19.14 14.59
CA ASP A 229 -7.09 19.18 14.07
C ASP A 229 -7.20 19.66 12.63
N LYS A 230 -6.09 20.05 12.00
CA LYS A 230 -6.07 20.56 10.63
C LYS A 230 -5.78 19.45 9.62
N VAL A 231 -6.60 19.36 8.58
CA VAL A 231 -6.34 18.52 7.41
C VAL A 231 -5.23 19.18 6.59
N ILE A 232 -4.16 18.42 6.33
CA ILE A 232 -3.01 18.87 5.53
C ILE A 232 -2.98 18.22 4.15
N GLU A 233 -3.52 17.02 4.04
CA GLU A 233 -3.62 16.27 2.79
C GLU A 233 -4.90 15.45 2.78
N VAL A 234 -5.53 15.36 1.62
CA VAL A 234 -6.60 14.40 1.33
C VAL A 234 -6.23 13.63 0.09
N THR A 235 -6.32 12.30 0.15
CA THR A 235 -6.19 11.45 -1.03
C THR A 235 -7.50 10.77 -1.36
N THR A 236 -7.83 10.68 -2.63
CA THR A 236 -8.89 9.79 -3.11
C THR A 236 -8.30 8.78 -4.08
N GLY A 237 -8.75 7.53 -3.99
CA GLY A 237 -8.34 6.47 -4.89
C GLY A 237 -9.54 5.65 -5.36
N ILE A 238 -9.68 5.44 -6.68
CA ILE A 238 -10.67 4.53 -7.26
C ILE A 238 -9.93 3.29 -7.72
N HIS A 239 -10.26 2.16 -7.12
CA HIS A 239 -9.59 0.88 -7.32
C HIS A 239 -10.57 -0.15 -7.93
N PRO A 240 -10.26 -0.75 -9.09
CA PRO A 240 -11.06 -1.85 -9.61
C PRO A 240 -11.05 -3.07 -8.65
N ALA A 241 -12.23 -3.59 -8.31
CA ALA A 241 -12.35 -4.75 -7.42
C ALA A 241 -11.67 -6.02 -7.96
N SER A 242 -11.47 -6.10 -9.27
CA SER A 242 -10.73 -7.19 -9.91
C SER A 242 -9.23 -7.16 -9.62
N ARG A 243 -8.67 -5.98 -9.24
CA ARG A 243 -7.23 -5.77 -9.03
C ARG A 243 -6.87 -5.32 -7.62
N PHE A 244 -7.85 -5.05 -6.78
CA PHE A 244 -7.63 -4.51 -5.46
C PHE A 244 -8.55 -5.18 -4.43
N SER A 245 -8.01 -5.50 -3.27
CA SER A 245 -8.78 -5.87 -2.09
C SER A 245 -8.27 -5.12 -0.87
N TYR A 246 -9.17 -4.82 0.03
CA TYR A 246 -8.86 -4.22 1.32
C TYR A 246 -9.01 -5.26 2.41
N SER A 247 -7.97 -5.41 3.25
CA SER A 247 -7.97 -6.35 4.38
C SER A 247 -7.65 -5.60 5.67
N MET A 248 -8.34 -5.95 6.74
CA MET A 248 -8.13 -5.39 8.07
C MET A 248 -8.17 -6.52 9.09
N SER A 249 -7.22 -6.53 10.03
CA SER A 249 -7.15 -7.52 11.10
C SER A 249 -7.31 -6.83 12.45
N PHE A 250 -8.15 -7.38 13.30
CA PHE A 250 -8.33 -6.91 14.68
C PHE A 250 -7.80 -7.97 15.65
N GLN A 251 -6.96 -7.56 16.60
CA GLN A 251 -6.59 -8.40 17.74
C GLN A 251 -7.53 -8.09 18.88
N LEU A 252 -8.29 -9.10 19.30
CA LEU A 252 -9.11 -8.99 20.49
C LEU A 252 -8.21 -9.26 21.71
N THR A 253 -7.94 -8.22 22.51
CA THR A 253 -7.39 -8.40 23.84
C THR A 253 -8.49 -9.00 24.71
N GLN A 254 -8.29 -10.24 25.21
CA GLN A 254 -9.12 -10.75 26.28
C GLN A 254 -8.89 -9.85 27.48
N SER A 255 -9.91 -9.08 27.88
CA SER A 255 -9.95 -8.43 29.17
C SER A 255 -9.98 -9.57 30.18
N GLY A 256 -8.88 -9.78 30.87
CA GLY A 256 -8.82 -10.73 32.01
C GLY A 256 -9.86 -10.32 33.03
N GLY A 257 -10.82 -11.21 33.29
CA GLY A 257 -11.74 -11.11 34.36
C GLY A 257 -11.03 -11.37 35.71
#